data_13e842cf171eabec4f261c004736b8c5
#
_entry.id   13e842cf171eabec4f261c004736b8c5
#
_cell.length_a   1.000
_cell.length_b   1.000
_cell.length_c   1.000
_cell.angle_alpha   90.00
_cell.angle_beta   90.00
_cell.angle_gamma   90.00
#
_symmetry.space_group_name_H-M   'P 1'
#
loop_
_entity.id
_entity.type
_entity.pdbx_description
1 polymer ?
#
loop_
_entity_poly.entity_id
_entity_poly.type
_entity_poly.pdbx_seq_one_letter_code
_entity_poly.pdbx_strand_id
1 'polypeptide(L)'
;TKYLTDLGFGGYGLRHPLDIGSLGGETVQDNDVYALRSDKKEYVLSVKIDGEFADLYGFDTLPAEWVDYIPAHHFNSHSKNTIFTQKLIAIIQTADGRKILIGDELKTIQNGQKTVQKLDKSEITEVLSDHFGIKHSIK
;
A
#
# COMPACT_ATOMS: atom_id res chain seq x y z
N THR A 1 -8.38 -20.52 -13.38
CA THR A 1 -8.40 -19.63 -12.21
C THR A 1 -7.60 -18.38 -12.53
N LYS A 2 -8.11 -17.20 -12.21
CA LYS A 2 -7.43 -15.91 -12.36
C LYS A 2 -7.10 -15.38 -10.98
N TYR A 3 -5.93 -14.77 -10.85
CA TYR A 3 -5.48 -14.20 -9.58
C TYR A 3 -5.21 -12.70 -9.72
N LEU A 4 -5.60 -11.94 -8.69
CA LEU A 4 -5.15 -10.58 -8.48
C LEU A 4 -3.81 -10.64 -7.76
N THR A 5 -2.81 -9.96 -8.32
CA THR A 5 -1.52 -9.70 -7.68
C THR A 5 -1.30 -8.20 -7.65
N ASP A 6 -0.81 -7.70 -6.52
CA ASP A 6 -0.60 -6.27 -6.32
C ASP A 6 0.86 -6.03 -5.91
N LEU A 7 1.59 -5.33 -6.75
CA LEU A 7 2.99 -5.02 -6.53
C LEU A 7 3.15 -3.51 -6.34
N GLY A 8 3.33 -3.09 -5.09
CA GLY A 8 3.69 -1.71 -4.79
C GLY A 8 2.53 -0.78 -4.42
N PHE A 9 1.33 -1.29 -4.13
CA PHE A 9 0.24 -0.47 -3.62
C PHE A 9 0.58 0.18 -2.27
N GLY A 10 1.42 -0.44 -1.48
CA GLY A 10 1.86 0.10 -0.20
C GLY A 10 1.41 -0.71 1.01
N GLY A 11 1.15 -0.03 2.14
CA GLY A 11 1.00 -0.68 3.43
C GLY A 11 -0.14 -1.69 3.57
N TYR A 12 -1.18 -1.55 2.77
CA TYR A 12 -2.34 -2.45 2.77
C TYR A 12 -2.48 -3.27 1.48
N GLY A 13 -1.46 -3.27 0.61
CA GLY A 13 -1.45 -4.13 -0.58
C GLY A 13 -1.44 -5.60 -0.25
N LEU A 14 -1.95 -6.41 -1.17
CA LEU A 14 -1.99 -7.88 -1.04
C LEU A 14 -0.59 -8.43 -0.79
N ARG A 15 -0.48 -9.41 0.11
CA ARG A 15 0.77 -10.13 0.39
C ARG A 15 0.93 -11.37 -0.47
N HIS A 16 -0.19 -11.97 -0.85
CA HIS A 16 -0.26 -13.18 -1.67
C HIS A 16 -1.30 -13.00 -2.78
N PRO A 17 -1.18 -13.76 -3.88
CA PRO A 17 -2.18 -13.74 -4.94
C PRO A 17 -3.59 -14.04 -4.39
N LEU A 18 -4.57 -13.23 -4.75
CA LEU A 18 -5.98 -13.41 -4.39
C LEU A 18 -6.75 -13.98 -5.58
N ASP A 19 -7.46 -15.09 -5.38
CA ASP A 19 -8.32 -15.66 -6.41
C ASP A 19 -9.49 -14.72 -6.71
N ILE A 20 -9.61 -14.25 -7.96
CA ILE A 20 -10.71 -13.38 -8.40
C ILE A 20 -12.08 -14.12 -8.30
N GLY A 21 -12.07 -15.44 -8.30
CA GLY A 21 -13.29 -16.24 -8.10
C GLY A 21 -13.83 -16.25 -6.67
N SER A 22 -13.06 -15.79 -5.68
CA SER A 22 -13.46 -15.75 -4.25
C SER A 22 -14.27 -14.52 -3.88
N LEU A 23 -15.29 -14.18 -4.69
CA LEU A 23 -16.15 -13.02 -4.47
C LEU A 23 -17.01 -13.16 -3.21
N GLY A 24 -17.15 -12.05 -2.47
CA GLY A 24 -18.07 -11.92 -1.34
C GLY A 24 -17.63 -12.62 -0.05
N GLY A 25 -16.46 -13.27 -0.06
CA GLY A 25 -15.86 -13.88 1.13
C GLY A 25 -14.72 -13.03 1.72
N GLU A 26 -14.41 -13.29 3.00
CA GLU A 26 -13.21 -12.77 3.65
C GLU A 26 -12.03 -13.68 3.32
N THR A 27 -10.88 -13.09 2.95
CA THR A 27 -9.62 -13.79 2.73
C THR A 27 -8.58 -13.26 3.70
N VAL A 28 -8.06 -14.14 4.55
CA VAL A 28 -7.01 -13.80 5.51
C VAL A 28 -5.65 -13.99 4.84
N GLN A 29 -4.82 -12.95 4.87
CA GLN A 29 -3.41 -12.98 4.44
C GLN A 29 -2.55 -12.40 5.57
N ASP A 30 -1.83 -13.26 6.27
CA ASP A 30 -1.06 -12.94 7.47
C ASP A 30 -1.93 -12.21 8.53
N ASN A 31 -1.66 -10.93 8.78
CA ASN A 31 -2.39 -10.13 9.75
C ASN A 31 -3.49 -9.25 9.14
N ASP A 32 -3.73 -9.37 7.84
CA ASP A 32 -4.72 -8.57 7.12
C ASP A 32 -5.88 -9.44 6.64
N VAL A 33 -7.08 -8.87 6.61
CA VAL A 33 -8.28 -9.53 6.10
C VAL A 33 -8.79 -8.72 4.92
N TYR A 34 -8.89 -9.35 3.78
CA TYR A 34 -9.34 -8.74 2.54
C TYR A 34 -10.72 -9.25 2.14
N ALA A 35 -11.45 -8.43 1.42
CA ALA A 35 -12.66 -8.82 0.72
C ALA A 35 -12.61 -8.32 -0.72
N LEU A 36 -13.04 -9.17 -1.65
CA LEU A 36 -13.20 -8.82 -3.04
C LEU A 36 -14.69 -8.83 -3.38
N ARG A 37 -15.19 -7.72 -3.89
CA ARG A 37 -16.56 -7.64 -4.42
C ARG A 37 -16.54 -7.25 -5.88
N SER A 38 -17.59 -7.58 -6.61
CA SER A 38 -17.78 -7.18 -8.00
C SER A 38 -19.06 -6.40 -8.14
N ASP A 39 -19.01 -5.29 -8.84
CA ASP A 39 -20.16 -4.55 -9.32
C ASP A 39 -20.10 -4.44 -10.85
N LYS A 40 -20.98 -5.19 -11.52
CA LYS A 40 -21.08 -5.27 -13.00
C LYS A 40 -19.81 -5.76 -13.68
N LYS A 41 -18.88 -4.85 -14.05
CA LYS A 41 -17.63 -5.15 -14.75
C LYS A 41 -16.39 -4.80 -13.94
N GLU A 42 -16.57 -4.20 -12.78
CA GLU A 42 -15.51 -3.75 -11.91
C GLU A 42 -15.40 -4.64 -10.68
N TYR A 43 -14.20 -4.76 -10.21
CA TYR A 43 -13.88 -5.39 -8.93
C TYR A 43 -13.42 -4.31 -7.96
N VAL A 44 -13.76 -4.46 -6.68
CA VAL A 44 -13.25 -3.59 -5.63
C VAL A 44 -12.59 -4.45 -4.57
N LEU A 45 -11.32 -4.18 -4.33
CA LEU A 45 -10.57 -4.75 -3.23
C LEU A 45 -10.74 -3.88 -1.99
N SER A 46 -11.08 -4.50 -0.87
CA SER A 46 -11.21 -3.87 0.43
C SER A 46 -10.35 -4.59 1.45
N VAL A 47 -9.92 -3.88 2.48
CA VAL A 47 -9.18 -4.42 3.63
C VAL A 47 -9.92 -4.08 4.92
N LYS A 48 -9.88 -4.97 5.90
CA LYS A 48 -10.48 -4.75 7.22
C LYS A 48 -9.55 -3.93 8.10
N ILE A 49 -9.98 -2.73 8.51
CA ILE A 49 -9.25 -1.82 9.38
C ILE A 49 -10.14 -1.53 10.59
N ASP A 50 -9.64 -1.76 11.78
CA ASP A 50 -10.38 -1.54 13.05
C ASP A 50 -11.78 -2.19 13.09
N GLY A 51 -11.93 -3.34 12.42
CA GLY A 51 -13.17 -4.11 12.36
C GLY A 51 -14.07 -3.79 11.16
N GLU A 52 -13.82 -2.71 10.42
CA GLU A 52 -14.62 -2.25 9.28
C GLU A 52 -13.87 -2.42 7.96
N PHE A 53 -14.60 -2.72 6.87
CA PHE A 53 -14.00 -2.79 5.54
C PHE A 53 -13.83 -1.40 4.93
N ALA A 54 -12.59 -1.08 4.54
CA ALA A 54 -12.24 0.10 3.78
C ALA A 54 -11.84 -0.30 2.35
N ASP A 55 -12.38 0.37 1.36
CA ASP A 55 -12.01 0.15 -0.04
C ASP A 55 -10.60 0.66 -0.31
N LEU A 56 -9.77 -0.17 -0.93
CA LEU A 56 -8.43 0.19 -1.35
C LEU A 56 -8.44 0.76 -2.77
N TYR A 57 -8.96 -0.01 -3.70
CA TYR A 57 -9.07 0.39 -5.11
C TYR A 57 -10.08 -0.47 -5.88
N GLY A 58 -10.56 0.11 -6.99
CA GLY A 58 -11.30 -0.60 -8.00
C GLY A 58 -10.43 -0.94 -9.21
N PHE A 59 -10.76 -2.03 -9.90
CA PHE A 59 -10.09 -2.44 -11.13
C PHE A 59 -11.04 -3.23 -12.03
N ASP A 60 -10.71 -3.33 -13.30
CA ASP A 60 -11.32 -4.26 -14.24
C ASP A 60 -10.30 -5.28 -14.76
N THR A 61 -10.71 -6.14 -15.67
CA THR A 61 -9.84 -7.15 -16.28
C THR A 61 -9.47 -6.84 -17.71
N LEU A 62 -9.68 -5.61 -18.16
CA LEU A 62 -9.27 -5.16 -19.48
C LEU A 62 -7.75 -4.97 -19.51
N PRO A 63 -7.07 -5.45 -20.55
CA PRO A 63 -5.64 -5.17 -20.69
C PRO A 63 -5.40 -3.66 -20.81
N ALA A 64 -4.49 -3.14 -19.99
CA ALA A 64 -4.03 -1.77 -20.11
C ALA A 64 -2.79 -1.71 -21.01
N GLU A 65 -2.74 -0.71 -21.89
CA GLU A 65 -1.58 -0.43 -22.73
C GLU A 65 -0.64 0.56 -22.00
N TRP A 66 0.62 0.59 -22.42
CA TRP A 66 1.61 1.47 -21.78
C TRP A 66 1.18 2.95 -21.79
N VAL A 67 0.51 3.39 -22.85
CA VAL A 67 0.02 4.77 -22.99
C VAL A 67 -1.01 5.15 -21.93
N ASP A 68 -1.76 4.19 -21.41
CA ASP A 68 -2.80 4.43 -20.40
C ASP A 68 -2.22 4.87 -19.06
N TYR A 69 -0.96 4.51 -18.77
CA TYR A 69 -0.26 4.90 -17.54
C TYR A 69 0.32 6.31 -17.57
N ILE A 70 0.48 6.92 -18.77
CA ILE A 70 1.14 8.23 -18.92
C ILE A 70 0.43 9.33 -18.12
N PRO A 71 -0.91 9.48 -18.18
CA PRO A 71 -1.60 10.53 -17.39
C PRO A 71 -1.44 10.34 -15.88
N ALA A 72 -1.57 9.10 -15.39
CA ALA A 72 -1.43 8.78 -13.97
C ALA A 72 0.02 9.01 -13.51
N HIS A 73 1.00 8.59 -14.30
CA HIS A 73 2.42 8.84 -14.03
C HIS A 73 2.72 10.34 -13.98
N HIS A 74 2.24 11.12 -14.93
CA HIS A 74 2.42 12.58 -14.95
C HIS A 74 1.79 13.22 -13.72
N PHE A 75 0.56 12.83 -13.35
CA PHE A 75 -0.11 13.34 -12.15
C PHE A 75 0.70 13.03 -10.89
N ASN A 76 1.11 11.77 -10.70
CA ASN A 76 1.82 11.35 -9.50
C ASN A 76 3.21 11.97 -9.36
N SER A 77 3.87 12.30 -10.47
CA SER A 77 5.24 12.85 -10.46
C SER A 77 5.32 14.37 -10.47
N HIS A 78 4.25 15.10 -10.86
CA HIS A 78 4.30 16.54 -11.06
C HIS A 78 3.19 17.32 -10.34
N SER A 79 2.04 16.70 -10.04
CA SER A 79 0.93 17.43 -9.43
C SER A 79 1.19 17.78 -7.97
N LYS A 80 0.93 19.02 -7.60
CA LYS A 80 0.96 19.45 -6.20
C LYS A 80 -0.19 18.86 -5.36
N ASN A 81 -1.16 18.19 -6.00
CA ASN A 81 -2.29 17.57 -5.32
C ASN A 81 -2.06 16.10 -4.96
N THR A 82 -0.90 15.56 -5.29
CA THR A 82 -0.52 14.19 -4.89
C THR A 82 0.45 14.22 -3.71
N ILE A 83 0.29 13.26 -2.80
CA ILE A 83 1.18 13.08 -1.66
C ILE A 83 2.62 12.75 -2.08
N PHE A 84 2.80 12.12 -3.25
CA PHE A 84 4.11 11.67 -3.75
C PHE A 84 5.07 12.82 -4.11
N THR A 85 4.54 14.02 -4.38
CA THR A 85 5.37 15.21 -4.62
C THR A 85 5.54 16.08 -3.39
N GLN A 86 4.81 15.80 -2.30
CA GLN A 86 4.76 16.66 -1.11
C GLN A 86 5.52 16.06 0.07
N LYS A 87 5.57 14.74 0.18
CA LYS A 87 6.14 14.05 1.35
C LYS A 87 7.04 12.91 0.93
N LEU A 88 8.07 12.67 1.73
CA LEU A 88 8.81 11.43 1.68
C LEU A 88 7.88 10.29 2.14
N ILE A 89 7.84 9.23 1.35
CA ILE A 89 7.04 8.04 1.68
C ILE A 89 7.94 6.82 1.48
N ALA A 90 8.05 6.00 2.51
CA ALA A 90 8.65 4.68 2.43
C ALA A 90 7.78 3.67 3.19
N ILE A 91 7.51 2.54 2.57
CA ILE A 91 6.65 1.49 3.13
C ILE A 91 7.34 0.14 2.93
N ILE A 92 7.39 -0.66 3.99
CA ILE A 92 7.87 -2.03 3.91
C ILE A 92 6.93 -2.94 4.69
N GLN A 93 6.57 -4.05 4.08
CA GLN A 93 5.85 -5.13 4.75
C GLN A 93 6.85 -6.07 5.44
N THR A 94 6.55 -6.48 6.66
CA THR A 94 7.32 -7.44 7.45
C THR A 94 6.48 -8.69 7.69
N ALA A 95 7.08 -9.78 8.13
CA ALA A 95 6.36 -11.03 8.39
C ALA A 95 5.23 -10.87 9.43
N ASP A 96 5.38 -9.93 10.37
CA ASP A 96 4.50 -9.69 11.51
C ASP A 96 3.73 -8.36 11.42
N GLY A 97 3.85 -7.64 10.28
CA GLY A 97 3.15 -6.37 10.10
C GLY A 97 3.72 -5.50 9.00
N ARG A 98 3.99 -4.22 9.33
CA ARG A 98 4.51 -3.24 8.36
C ARG A 98 5.11 -2.02 9.05
N LYS A 99 6.03 -1.34 8.35
CA LYS A 99 6.55 -0.04 8.73
C LYS A 99 6.20 0.97 7.63
N ILE A 100 5.76 2.14 8.03
CA ILE A 100 5.31 3.22 7.14
C ILE A 100 5.97 4.51 7.61
N LEU A 101 6.79 5.10 6.76
CA LEU A 101 7.35 6.44 6.96
C LEU A 101 6.64 7.41 6.03
N ILE A 102 6.04 8.45 6.58
CA ILE A 102 5.41 9.54 5.82
C ILE A 102 5.88 10.86 6.40
N GLY A 103 6.68 11.60 5.62
CA GLY A 103 7.31 12.83 6.11
C GLY A 103 8.26 12.54 7.26
N ASP A 104 7.92 12.99 8.45
CA ASP A 104 8.68 12.83 9.70
C ASP A 104 8.03 11.83 10.68
N GLU A 105 6.99 11.12 10.27
CA GLU A 105 6.32 10.14 11.12
C GLU A 105 6.62 8.70 10.68
N LEU A 106 7.22 7.93 11.59
CA LEU A 106 7.39 6.49 11.45
C LEU A 106 6.26 5.77 12.21
N LYS A 107 5.40 5.09 11.47
CA LYS A 107 4.36 4.21 12.00
C LYS A 107 4.80 2.77 11.86
N THR A 108 4.85 2.04 12.96
CA THR A 108 5.09 0.59 12.98
C THR A 108 3.82 -0.12 13.42
N ILE A 109 3.40 -1.11 12.65
CA ILE A 109 2.34 -2.04 13.01
C ILE A 109 2.98 -3.41 13.09
N GLN A 110 2.92 -4.04 14.27
CA GLN A 110 3.54 -5.34 14.54
C GLN A 110 2.60 -6.17 15.42
N ASN A 111 2.22 -7.36 14.96
CA ASN A 111 1.28 -8.25 15.66
C ASN A 111 -0.02 -7.53 16.10
N GLY A 112 -0.55 -6.65 15.25
CA GLY A 112 -1.73 -5.84 15.53
C GLY A 112 -1.51 -4.62 16.44
N GLN A 113 -0.32 -4.48 17.04
CA GLN A 113 0.03 -3.32 17.85
C GLN A 113 0.56 -2.20 16.95
N LYS A 114 0.08 -0.98 17.18
CA LYS A 114 0.46 0.21 16.43
C LYS A 114 1.26 1.15 17.30
N THR A 115 2.45 1.54 16.85
CA THR A 115 3.25 2.62 17.41
C THR A 115 3.48 3.71 16.39
N VAL A 116 3.58 4.97 16.84
CA VAL A 116 3.90 6.13 16.01
C VAL A 116 5.02 6.89 16.68
N GLN A 117 6.07 7.15 15.94
CA GLN A 117 7.23 7.93 16.38
C GLN A 117 7.41 9.12 15.44
N LYS A 118 7.58 10.31 16.02
CA LYS A 118 7.99 11.48 15.27
C LYS A 118 9.51 11.56 15.26
N LEU A 119 10.07 11.80 14.09
CA LEU A 119 11.51 11.76 13.83
C LEU A 119 12.05 13.17 13.57
N ASP A 120 13.27 13.41 14.00
CA ASP A 120 14.05 14.55 13.57
C ASP A 120 14.72 14.29 12.19
N LYS A 121 15.14 15.36 11.50
CA LYS A 121 15.76 15.23 10.16
C LYS A 121 16.95 14.27 10.12
N SER A 122 17.78 14.24 11.16
CA SER A 122 18.92 13.33 11.29
C SER A 122 18.50 11.87 11.40
N GLU A 123 17.42 11.60 12.14
CA GLU A 123 16.88 10.25 12.38
C GLU A 123 16.24 9.66 11.12
N ILE A 124 15.66 10.50 10.24
CA ILE A 124 15.01 10.02 9.00
C ILE A 124 15.98 9.25 8.12
N THR A 125 17.23 9.72 7.97
CA THR A 125 18.25 9.05 7.16
C THR A 125 18.64 7.70 7.74
N GLU A 126 18.79 7.61 9.06
CA GLU A 126 19.10 6.37 9.76
C GLU A 126 17.93 5.37 9.64
N VAL A 127 16.71 5.84 9.88
CA VAL A 127 15.48 5.03 9.74
C VAL A 127 15.33 4.50 8.31
N LEU A 128 15.58 5.30 7.28
CA LEU A 128 15.54 4.83 5.89
C LEU A 128 16.56 3.72 5.62
N SER A 129 17.78 3.86 6.16
CA SER A 129 18.80 2.82 6.04
C SER A 129 18.44 1.55 6.80
N ASP A 130 18.08 1.69 8.07
CA ASP A 130 17.97 0.56 8.99
C ASP A 130 16.64 -0.20 8.84
N HIS A 131 15.56 0.52 8.55
CA HIS A 131 14.23 -0.08 8.45
C HIS A 131 13.78 -0.36 7.02
N PHE A 132 14.26 0.39 6.05
CA PHE A 132 13.83 0.27 4.66
C PHE A 132 14.93 -0.16 3.70
N GLY A 133 16.19 -0.25 4.16
CA GLY A 133 17.33 -0.62 3.32
C GLY A 133 17.71 0.46 2.29
N ILE A 134 17.22 1.69 2.47
CA ILE A 134 17.43 2.79 1.53
C ILE A 134 18.61 3.62 1.99
N LYS A 135 19.75 3.47 1.29
CA LYS A 135 20.97 4.27 1.53
C LYS A 135 20.91 5.56 0.71
N HIS A 136 20.28 6.57 1.25
CA HIS A 136 20.18 7.89 0.61
C HIS A 136 20.35 8.99 1.65
N SER A 137 21.16 10.01 1.33
CA SER A 137 21.21 11.22 2.15
C SER A 137 20.16 12.22 1.67
N ILE A 138 19.23 12.54 2.54
CA ILE A 138 18.27 13.62 2.30
C ILE A 138 19.01 14.94 2.42
N LYS A 139 19.12 15.70 1.33
CA LYS A 139 19.71 17.04 1.28
C LYS A 139 18.75 18.09 1.84
#